data_747fc1c828a676dd9b9dca0d1b4d9501
#
_entry.id   747fc1c828a676dd9b9dca0d1b4d9501
#
_cell.length_a   1.000
_cell.length_b   1.000
_cell.length_c   1.000
_cell.angle_alpha   90.00
_cell.angle_beta   90.00
_cell.angle_gamma   90.00
#
_symmetry.space_group_name_H-M   'P 1'
#
loop_
_entity.id
_entity.type
_entity.pdbx_description
1 polymer ?
#
loop_
_entity_poly.entity_id
_entity_poly.type
_entity_poly.pdbx_seq_one_letter_code
_entity_poly.pdbx_strand_id
1 'polypeptide(L)'
;AASAEKFMFKLSLADVLRLTMFGTLIALLKDITRIPLHIPGHSSIFWMGILVMGKGLIPGFGSGMVMGGVSGVLAVLLGLGKEGVFVFFKYFIPGLVLDLIAPLFLYKLENPVVGALCGAIISLSKMLVNLALGLLLKLPMVFLTIGLGFTSISHTLFGAAGGAIAAFLIKRLKPRL
;
A
#
# COMPACT_ATOMS: atom_id res chain seq x y z
N ALA A 1 -7.87 3.00 -29.81
CA ALA A 1 -8.89 2.27 -29.03
C ALA A 1 -8.36 0.89 -28.56
N ALA A 2 -7.56 0.16 -29.34
CA ALA A 2 -7.07 -1.19 -29.02
C ALA A 2 -6.04 -1.25 -27.84
N SER A 3 -5.42 -0.13 -27.44
CA SER A 3 -4.44 -0.11 -26.35
C SER A 3 -5.04 0.03 -24.96
N ALA A 4 -6.24 0.59 -24.84
CA ALA A 4 -6.91 0.78 -23.54
C ALA A 4 -7.54 -0.52 -23.00
N GLU A 5 -8.05 -1.39 -23.88
CA GLU A 5 -8.63 -2.68 -23.47
C GLU A 5 -7.61 -3.67 -22.91
N LYS A 6 -6.32 -3.49 -23.25
CA LYS A 6 -5.25 -4.39 -22.78
C LYS A 6 -4.91 -4.24 -21.29
N PHE A 7 -5.36 -3.17 -20.65
CA PHE A 7 -4.95 -2.83 -19.27
C PHE A 7 -5.95 -3.23 -18.18
N MET A 8 -7.18 -3.61 -18.53
CA MET A 8 -8.18 -3.95 -17.51
C MET A 8 -8.21 -5.45 -17.22
N PHE A 9 -7.87 -5.83 -15.98
CA PHE A 9 -8.04 -7.18 -15.39
C PHE A 9 -7.44 -8.39 -16.14
N LYS A 10 -6.37 -8.20 -16.94
CA LYS A 10 -5.64 -9.33 -17.57
C LYS A 10 -4.49 -9.81 -16.70
N LEU A 11 -4.79 -10.17 -15.46
CA LEU A 11 -3.84 -10.86 -14.60
C LEU A 11 -3.89 -12.36 -14.90
N SER A 12 -2.74 -12.97 -15.20
CA SER A 12 -2.65 -14.42 -15.30
C SER A 12 -2.80 -15.07 -13.93
N LEU A 13 -3.11 -16.35 -13.87
CA LEU A 13 -3.16 -17.09 -12.61
C LEU A 13 -1.82 -16.99 -11.86
N ALA A 14 -0.70 -17.05 -12.58
CA ALA A 14 0.63 -16.90 -12.01
C ALA A 14 0.84 -15.51 -11.39
N ASP A 15 0.32 -14.46 -12.03
CA ASP A 15 0.39 -13.09 -11.49
C ASP A 15 -0.43 -12.97 -10.21
N VAL A 16 -1.64 -13.52 -10.19
CA VAL A 16 -2.49 -13.52 -8.99
C VAL A 16 -1.81 -14.25 -7.84
N LEU A 17 -1.18 -15.39 -8.09
CA LEU A 17 -0.42 -16.13 -7.07
C LEU A 17 0.75 -15.30 -6.52
N ARG A 18 1.54 -14.66 -7.39
CA ARG A 18 2.66 -13.78 -6.97
C ARG A 18 2.15 -12.59 -6.16
N LEU A 19 1.07 -11.95 -6.60
CA LEU A 19 0.45 -10.83 -5.89
C LEU A 19 -0.12 -11.25 -4.52
N THR A 20 -0.68 -12.44 -4.43
CA THR A 20 -1.11 -13.03 -3.16
C THR A 20 0.07 -13.22 -2.20
N MET A 21 1.22 -13.68 -2.70
CA MET A 21 2.45 -13.77 -1.88
C MET A 21 2.90 -12.40 -1.38
N PHE A 22 2.88 -11.36 -2.23
CA PHE A 22 3.19 -9.99 -1.80
C PHE A 22 2.18 -9.47 -0.76
N GLY A 23 0.88 -9.71 -0.95
CA GLY A 23 -0.15 -9.33 0.02
C GLY A 23 0.03 -10.03 1.37
N THR A 24 0.36 -11.32 1.34
CA THR A 24 0.68 -12.10 2.55
C THR A 24 1.92 -11.54 3.26
N LEU A 25 2.97 -11.23 2.50
CA LEU A 25 4.18 -10.63 3.05
C LEU A 25 3.92 -9.28 3.71
N ILE A 26 3.05 -8.45 3.13
CA ILE A 26 2.61 -7.17 3.74
C ILE A 26 1.99 -7.42 5.12
N ALA A 27 1.06 -8.38 5.23
CA ALA A 27 0.38 -8.69 6.48
C ALA A 27 1.36 -9.22 7.53
N LEU A 28 2.23 -10.16 7.17
CA LEU A 28 3.22 -10.75 8.07
C LEU A 28 4.24 -9.72 8.57
N LEU A 29 4.80 -8.90 7.67
CA LEU A 29 5.72 -7.85 8.06
C LEU A 29 5.06 -6.82 8.97
N LYS A 30 3.79 -6.53 8.75
CA LYS A 30 3.04 -5.63 9.63
C LYS A 30 2.85 -6.23 11.03
N ASP A 31 2.67 -7.53 11.13
CA ASP A 31 2.58 -8.22 12.42
C ASP A 31 3.93 -8.23 13.15
N ILE A 32 5.00 -8.59 12.46
CA ILE A 32 6.36 -8.61 13.01
C ILE A 32 6.83 -7.21 13.43
N THR A 33 6.49 -6.16 12.65
CA THR A 33 6.89 -4.77 12.95
C THR A 33 5.99 -4.08 13.99
N ARG A 34 5.19 -4.81 14.74
CA ARG A 34 4.48 -4.30 15.93
C ARG A 34 5.42 -3.93 17.10
N ILE A 35 6.71 -4.24 16.98
CA ILE A 35 7.73 -3.86 17.97
C ILE A 35 7.66 -2.34 18.19
N PRO A 36 7.52 -1.86 19.44
CA PRO A 36 7.33 -0.45 19.74
C PRO A 36 8.65 0.33 19.58
N LEU A 37 8.98 0.69 18.34
CA LEU A 37 10.12 1.57 18.06
C LEU A 37 9.84 3.04 18.39
N HIS A 38 8.69 3.36 18.99
CA HIS A 38 8.24 4.71 19.38
C HIS A 38 8.22 5.76 18.24
N ILE A 39 8.54 5.36 17.00
CA ILE A 39 8.47 6.21 15.82
C ILE A 39 7.22 5.85 15.03
N PRO A 40 6.19 6.71 15.02
CA PRO A 40 4.97 6.42 14.27
C PRO A 40 5.28 6.37 12.78
N GLY A 41 4.80 5.33 12.10
CA GLY A 41 4.92 5.23 10.65
C GLY A 41 6.12 4.45 10.12
N HIS A 42 7.10 4.05 10.93
CA HIS A 42 8.28 3.29 10.48
C HIS A 42 7.91 2.03 9.68
N SER A 43 6.86 1.34 10.06
CA SER A 43 6.38 0.15 9.32
C SER A 43 5.88 0.46 7.91
N SER A 44 5.57 1.73 7.60
CA SER A 44 5.11 2.14 6.26
C SER A 44 6.17 1.96 5.18
N ILE A 45 7.46 2.04 5.52
CA ILE A 45 8.55 1.78 4.57
C ILE A 45 8.38 0.40 3.94
N PHE A 46 8.16 -0.62 4.77
CA PHE A 46 8.12 -2.00 4.30
C PHE A 46 6.86 -2.28 3.49
N TRP A 47 5.70 -2.04 4.03
CA TRP A 47 4.49 -2.48 3.36
C TRP A 47 4.09 -1.60 2.17
N MET A 48 4.36 -0.26 2.21
CA MET A 48 4.20 0.61 1.03
C MET A 48 5.24 0.26 -0.04
N GLY A 49 6.48 -0.03 0.37
CA GLY A 49 7.52 -0.48 -0.55
C GLY A 49 7.13 -1.78 -1.26
N ILE A 50 6.60 -2.78 -0.55
CA ILE A 50 6.15 -4.03 -1.15
C ILE A 50 4.96 -3.80 -2.09
N LEU A 51 4.01 -2.94 -1.71
CA LEU A 51 2.86 -2.62 -2.54
C LEU A 51 3.29 -1.97 -3.88
N VAL A 52 4.20 -0.98 -3.83
CA VAL A 52 4.77 -0.33 -5.03
C VAL A 52 5.60 -1.32 -5.84
N MET A 53 6.41 -2.16 -5.18
CA MET A 53 7.24 -3.17 -5.84
C MET A 53 6.39 -4.20 -6.59
N GLY A 54 5.39 -4.78 -5.95
CA GLY A 54 4.48 -5.74 -6.57
C GLY A 54 3.77 -5.16 -7.79
N LYS A 55 3.31 -3.90 -7.69
CA LYS A 55 2.70 -3.16 -8.80
C LYS A 55 3.68 -2.90 -9.95
N GLY A 56 4.93 -2.60 -9.65
CA GLY A 56 5.96 -2.35 -10.66
C GLY A 56 6.45 -3.61 -11.37
N LEU A 57 6.46 -4.74 -10.68
CA LEU A 57 6.83 -6.04 -11.26
C LEU A 57 5.69 -6.67 -12.06
N ILE A 58 4.45 -6.46 -11.63
CA ILE A 58 3.24 -7.00 -12.27
C ILE A 58 2.34 -5.79 -12.63
N PRO A 59 2.67 -5.08 -13.73
CA PRO A 59 1.90 -3.93 -14.16
C PRO A 59 0.56 -4.38 -14.74
N GLY A 60 -0.51 -3.97 -14.13
CA GLY A 60 -1.87 -4.26 -14.57
C GLY A 60 -2.88 -3.65 -13.60
N PHE A 61 -4.04 -3.26 -14.10
CA PHE A 61 -5.12 -2.82 -13.21
C PHE A 61 -5.60 -4.02 -12.40
N GLY A 62 -5.76 -3.85 -11.10
CA GLY A 62 -6.17 -4.91 -10.17
C GLY A 62 -5.02 -5.51 -9.35
N SER A 63 -3.75 -5.32 -9.74
CA SER A 63 -2.62 -5.86 -8.97
C SER A 63 -2.52 -5.26 -7.56
N GLY A 64 -2.75 -3.96 -7.40
CA GLY A 64 -2.83 -3.30 -6.10
C GLY A 64 -4.03 -3.77 -5.28
N MET A 65 -5.20 -3.94 -5.93
CA MET A 65 -6.41 -4.46 -5.29
C MET A 65 -6.21 -5.88 -4.76
N VAL A 66 -5.57 -6.78 -5.53
CA VAL A 66 -5.29 -8.15 -5.09
C VAL A 66 -4.36 -8.13 -3.86
N MET A 67 -3.25 -7.41 -3.92
CA MET A 67 -2.33 -7.30 -2.77
C MET A 67 -3.01 -6.67 -1.56
N GLY A 68 -3.71 -5.56 -1.75
CA GLY A 68 -4.45 -4.86 -0.70
C GLY A 68 -5.58 -5.70 -0.12
N GLY A 69 -6.31 -6.45 -0.97
CA GLY A 69 -7.37 -7.35 -0.55
C GLY A 69 -6.86 -8.52 0.29
N VAL A 70 -5.82 -9.22 -0.19
CA VAL A 70 -5.20 -10.33 0.55
C VAL A 70 -4.63 -9.84 1.88
N SER A 71 -3.86 -8.74 1.88
CA SER A 71 -3.31 -8.21 3.13
C SER A 71 -4.39 -7.69 4.07
N GLY A 72 -5.47 -7.13 3.54
CA GLY A 72 -6.63 -6.69 4.33
C GLY A 72 -7.37 -7.85 5.00
N VAL A 73 -7.65 -8.93 4.27
CA VAL A 73 -8.27 -10.14 4.82
C VAL A 73 -7.39 -10.74 5.92
N LEU A 74 -6.09 -10.91 5.64
CA LEU A 74 -5.15 -11.44 6.63
C LEU A 74 -5.03 -10.50 7.85
N ALA A 75 -5.07 -9.19 7.64
CA ALA A 75 -5.04 -8.21 8.74
C ALA A 75 -6.25 -8.36 9.67
N VAL A 76 -7.44 -8.63 9.12
CA VAL A 76 -8.64 -8.92 9.93
C VAL A 76 -8.47 -10.24 10.69
N LEU A 77 -8.03 -11.31 10.01
CA LEU A 77 -7.86 -12.63 10.62
C LEU A 77 -6.80 -12.64 11.73
N LEU A 78 -5.70 -11.91 11.52
CA LEU A 78 -4.60 -11.79 12.49
C LEU A 78 -4.85 -10.71 13.57
N GLY A 79 -5.98 -10.01 13.52
CA GLY A 79 -6.28 -8.95 14.47
C GLY A 79 -5.25 -7.79 14.46
N LEU A 80 -4.79 -7.38 13.27
CA LEU A 80 -3.73 -6.37 13.12
C LEU A 80 -4.16 -4.93 13.45
N GLY A 81 -5.41 -4.69 13.79
CA GLY A 81 -5.94 -3.38 14.17
C GLY A 81 -7.02 -3.49 15.23
N LYS A 82 -7.26 -2.36 15.90
CA LYS A 82 -8.28 -2.27 16.96
C LYS A 82 -9.70 -2.10 16.40
N GLU A 83 -9.82 -1.84 15.10
CA GLU A 83 -11.07 -1.52 14.41
C GLU A 83 -11.80 -2.76 13.88
N GLY A 84 -11.37 -3.95 14.25
CA GLY A 84 -12.00 -5.21 13.84
C GLY A 84 -12.02 -5.38 12.30
N VAL A 85 -13.18 -5.69 11.73
CA VAL A 85 -13.34 -5.93 10.28
C VAL A 85 -12.99 -4.69 9.43
N PHE A 86 -13.14 -3.49 9.97
CA PHE A 86 -12.82 -2.25 9.25
C PHE A 86 -11.33 -2.08 8.94
N VAL A 87 -10.46 -2.85 9.57
CA VAL A 87 -9.02 -2.91 9.25
C VAL A 87 -8.79 -3.30 7.78
N PHE A 88 -9.68 -4.09 7.18
CA PHE A 88 -9.62 -4.44 5.75
C PHE A 88 -9.43 -3.21 4.86
N PHE A 89 -10.20 -2.17 5.07
CA PHE A 89 -10.16 -0.96 4.26
C PHE A 89 -8.83 -0.21 4.34
N LYS A 90 -8.11 -0.32 5.46
CA LYS A 90 -6.79 0.30 5.63
C LYS A 90 -5.71 -0.28 4.72
N TYR A 91 -5.92 -1.49 4.22
CA TYR A 91 -5.03 -2.16 3.28
C TYR A 91 -5.57 -2.15 1.87
N PHE A 92 -6.86 -2.35 1.72
CA PHE A 92 -7.52 -2.42 0.41
C PHE A 92 -7.52 -1.08 -0.32
N ILE A 93 -7.88 0.02 0.37
CA ILE A 93 -7.98 1.35 -0.25
C ILE A 93 -6.62 1.84 -0.78
N PRO A 94 -5.48 1.75 -0.05
CA PRO A 94 -4.18 2.08 -0.61
C PRO A 94 -3.82 1.26 -1.85
N GLY A 95 -4.18 -0.03 -1.91
CA GLY A 95 -4.00 -0.87 -3.09
C GLY A 95 -4.83 -0.39 -4.28
N LEU A 96 -6.09 -0.05 -4.05
CA LEU A 96 -6.98 0.53 -5.05
C LEU A 96 -6.44 1.88 -5.56
N VAL A 97 -6.02 2.77 -4.66
CA VAL A 97 -5.44 4.07 -5.03
C VAL A 97 -4.19 3.88 -5.88
N LEU A 98 -3.33 2.92 -5.55
CA LEU A 98 -2.16 2.61 -6.35
C LEU A 98 -2.54 2.15 -7.76
N ASP A 99 -3.60 1.34 -7.90
CA ASP A 99 -4.11 0.92 -9.21
C ASP A 99 -4.63 2.10 -10.04
N LEU A 100 -5.22 3.11 -9.41
CA LEU A 100 -5.73 4.31 -10.08
C LEU A 100 -4.62 5.29 -10.47
N ILE A 101 -3.57 5.44 -9.65
CA ILE A 101 -2.50 6.42 -9.92
C ILE A 101 -1.38 5.86 -10.80
N ALA A 102 -1.09 4.57 -10.77
CA ALA A 102 0.00 3.98 -11.54
C ALA A 102 -0.11 4.23 -13.06
N PRO A 103 -1.31 4.19 -13.69
CA PRO A 103 -1.47 4.56 -15.10
C PRO A 103 -1.11 6.02 -15.40
N LEU A 104 -1.36 6.96 -14.46
CA LEU A 104 -1.03 8.38 -14.61
C LEU A 104 0.48 8.60 -14.75
N PHE A 105 1.27 7.74 -14.12
CA PHE A 105 2.73 7.73 -14.22
C PHE A 105 3.24 6.73 -15.29
N LEU A 106 2.38 6.29 -16.21
CA LEU A 106 2.71 5.36 -17.29
C LEU A 106 3.39 4.07 -16.77
N TYR A 107 3.06 3.63 -15.57
CA TYR A 107 3.66 2.48 -14.87
C TYR A 107 5.20 2.55 -14.71
N LYS A 108 5.80 3.76 -14.80
CA LYS A 108 7.25 3.97 -14.62
C LYS A 108 7.68 3.92 -13.14
N LEU A 109 7.20 2.93 -12.40
CA LEU A 109 7.48 2.75 -10.97
C LEU A 109 8.95 2.41 -10.68
N GLU A 110 9.74 2.09 -11.69
CA GLU A 110 11.19 1.93 -11.60
C GLU A 110 11.96 3.25 -11.45
N ASN A 111 11.29 4.39 -11.69
CA ASN A 111 11.85 5.71 -11.40
C ASN A 111 11.70 6.03 -9.91
N PRO A 112 12.81 6.33 -9.18
CA PRO A 112 12.74 6.59 -7.74
C PRO A 112 11.79 7.74 -7.35
N VAL A 113 11.70 8.77 -8.18
CA VAL A 113 10.79 9.91 -7.94
C VAL A 113 9.34 9.46 -8.05
N VAL A 114 9.01 8.70 -9.10
CA VAL A 114 7.64 8.17 -9.30
C VAL A 114 7.30 7.18 -8.18
N GLY A 115 8.23 6.28 -7.82
CA GLY A 115 8.05 5.35 -6.71
C GLY A 115 7.80 6.08 -5.39
N ALA A 116 8.57 7.13 -5.10
CA ALA A 116 8.41 7.96 -3.90
C ALA A 116 7.05 8.68 -3.88
N LEU A 117 6.64 9.27 -5.01
CA LEU A 117 5.33 9.94 -5.13
C LEU A 117 4.18 8.95 -4.92
N CYS A 118 4.23 7.78 -5.57
CA CYS A 118 3.23 6.74 -5.35
C CYS A 118 3.20 6.29 -3.88
N GLY A 119 4.35 6.05 -3.26
CA GLY A 119 4.45 5.69 -1.85
C GLY A 119 3.87 6.76 -0.91
N ALA A 120 4.09 8.05 -1.21
CA ALA A 120 3.50 9.16 -0.46
C ALA A 120 1.98 9.20 -0.62
N ILE A 121 1.46 9.11 -1.84
CA ILE A 121 0.02 9.19 -2.12
C ILE A 121 -0.74 8.04 -1.48
N ILE A 122 -0.24 6.80 -1.60
CA ILE A 122 -0.88 5.65 -0.96
C ILE A 122 -0.81 5.71 0.57
N SER A 123 0.24 6.31 1.14
CA SER A 123 0.31 6.60 2.58
C SER A 123 -0.75 7.59 3.01
N LEU A 124 -0.94 8.67 2.26
CA LEU A 124 -1.99 9.66 2.52
C LEU A 124 -3.38 9.03 2.40
N SER A 125 -3.62 8.19 1.40
CA SER A 125 -4.90 7.47 1.27
C SER A 125 -5.23 6.63 2.50
N LYS A 126 -4.24 5.96 3.08
CA LYS A 126 -4.40 5.23 4.34
C LYS A 126 -4.75 6.16 5.51
N MET A 127 -4.13 7.34 5.57
CA MET A 127 -4.44 8.32 6.62
C MET A 127 -5.88 8.83 6.49
N LEU A 128 -6.35 9.05 5.26
CA LEU A 128 -7.75 9.40 5.00
C LEU A 128 -8.71 8.30 5.46
N VAL A 129 -8.38 7.03 5.22
CA VAL A 129 -9.16 5.90 5.74
C VAL A 129 -9.15 5.88 7.27
N ASN A 130 -8.00 6.12 7.92
CA ASN A 130 -7.93 6.22 9.37
C ASN A 130 -8.80 7.35 9.93
N LEU A 131 -8.79 8.51 9.27
CA LEU A 131 -9.65 9.64 9.62
C LEU A 131 -11.14 9.29 9.48
N ALA A 132 -11.51 8.72 8.34
CA ALA A 132 -12.89 8.32 8.06
C ALA A 132 -13.40 7.28 9.09
N LEU A 133 -12.59 6.28 9.41
CA LEU A 133 -12.93 5.28 10.43
C LEU A 133 -12.98 5.90 11.83
N GLY A 134 -12.08 6.82 12.16
CA GLY A 134 -12.10 7.54 13.43
C GLY A 134 -13.40 8.36 13.61
N LEU A 135 -13.86 9.03 12.56
CA LEU A 135 -15.12 9.77 12.55
C LEU A 135 -16.32 8.82 12.66
N LEU A 136 -16.29 7.70 11.91
CA LEU A 136 -17.36 6.69 11.95
C LEU A 136 -17.51 6.08 13.34
N LEU A 137 -16.39 5.80 14.01
CA LEU A 137 -16.32 5.23 15.35
C LEU A 137 -16.50 6.29 16.46
N LYS A 138 -16.80 7.55 16.09
CA LYS A 138 -17.04 8.68 17.02
C LYS A 138 -15.88 8.92 17.98
N LEU A 139 -14.63 8.75 17.52
CA LEU A 139 -13.47 9.07 18.34
C LEU A 139 -13.38 10.58 18.60
N PRO A 140 -12.89 11.02 19.80
CA PRO A 140 -12.77 12.43 20.13
C PRO A 140 -11.91 13.18 19.09
N MET A 141 -12.41 14.33 18.60
CA MET A 141 -11.76 15.14 17.56
C MET A 141 -10.33 15.54 17.93
N VAL A 142 -10.05 15.77 19.20
CA VAL A 142 -8.72 16.13 19.70
C VAL A 142 -7.70 15.01 19.39
N PHE A 143 -8.08 13.75 19.56
CA PHE A 143 -7.22 12.62 19.20
C PHE A 143 -7.01 12.50 17.69
N LEU A 144 -8.05 12.81 16.90
CA LEU A 144 -7.96 12.77 15.44
C LEU A 144 -7.05 13.89 14.90
N THR A 145 -7.16 15.10 15.39
CA THR A 145 -6.37 16.25 14.87
C THR A 145 -4.90 16.17 15.29
N ILE A 146 -4.61 15.93 16.56
CA ILE A 146 -3.23 15.88 17.06
C ILE A 146 -2.55 14.57 16.62
N GLY A 147 -3.24 13.43 16.78
CA GLY A 147 -2.70 12.12 16.44
C GLY A 147 -2.48 11.94 14.94
N LEU A 148 -3.42 12.37 14.10
CA LEU A 148 -3.31 12.22 12.65
C LEU A 148 -2.37 13.26 12.02
N GLY A 149 -2.24 14.47 12.55
CA GLY A 149 -1.40 15.50 11.96
C GLY A 149 0.08 15.08 11.91
N PHE A 150 0.68 14.83 13.07
CA PHE A 150 2.08 14.38 13.17
C PHE A 150 2.30 13.00 12.52
N THR A 151 1.37 12.07 12.76
CA THR A 151 1.45 10.72 12.21
C THR A 151 1.35 10.73 10.67
N SER A 152 0.55 11.62 10.08
CA SER A 152 0.44 11.73 8.62
C SER A 152 1.74 12.13 7.95
N ILE A 153 2.45 13.11 8.52
CA ILE A 153 3.75 13.56 7.99
C ILE A 153 4.75 12.39 8.04
N SER A 154 4.88 11.74 9.19
CA SER A 154 5.78 10.59 9.36
C SER A 154 5.44 9.47 8.38
N HIS A 155 4.18 9.06 8.30
CA HIS A 155 3.75 8.00 7.38
C HIS A 155 4.00 8.35 5.92
N THR A 156 3.80 9.60 5.53
CA THR A 156 4.04 10.06 4.15
C THR A 156 5.52 10.02 3.80
N LEU A 157 6.39 10.48 4.70
CA LEU A 157 7.84 10.43 4.50
C LEU A 157 8.35 8.98 4.42
N PHE A 158 7.93 8.13 5.34
CA PHE A 158 8.30 6.72 5.31
C PHE A 158 7.70 5.97 4.12
N GLY A 159 6.49 6.31 3.70
CA GLY A 159 5.87 5.77 2.50
C GLY A 159 6.61 6.17 1.23
N ALA A 160 7.03 7.44 1.13
CA ALA A 160 7.86 7.93 0.02
C ALA A 160 9.22 7.21 -0.02
N ALA A 161 9.88 7.06 1.13
CA ALA A 161 11.14 6.31 1.23
C ALA A 161 10.95 4.85 0.80
N GLY A 162 9.89 4.18 1.26
CA GLY A 162 9.55 2.81 0.85
C GLY A 162 9.31 2.70 -0.65
N GLY A 163 8.59 3.64 -1.25
CA GLY A 163 8.35 3.70 -2.69
C GLY A 163 9.63 3.94 -3.49
N ALA A 164 10.53 4.80 -3.03
CA ALA A 164 11.84 5.03 -3.65
C ALA A 164 12.71 3.76 -3.61
N ILE A 165 12.78 3.08 -2.46
CA ILE A 165 13.49 1.80 -2.31
C ILE A 165 12.90 0.74 -3.25
N ALA A 166 11.57 0.67 -3.32
CA ALA A 166 10.89 -0.25 -4.23
C ALA A 166 11.27 -0.01 -5.69
N ALA A 167 11.41 1.24 -6.13
CA ALA A 167 11.83 1.59 -7.48
C ALA A 167 13.22 1.02 -7.83
N PHE A 168 14.18 1.09 -6.91
CA PHE A 168 15.50 0.47 -7.09
C PHE A 168 15.41 -1.06 -7.19
N LEU A 169 14.56 -1.68 -6.37
CA LEU A 169 14.34 -3.13 -6.42
C LEU A 169 13.65 -3.55 -7.72
N ILE A 170 12.64 -2.82 -8.18
CA ILE A 170 11.96 -3.06 -9.46
C ILE A 170 12.98 -3.03 -10.61
N LYS A 171 13.84 -2.00 -10.65
CA LYS A 171 14.88 -1.87 -11.68
C LYS A 171 15.85 -3.05 -11.71
N ARG A 172 16.13 -3.67 -10.56
CA ARG A 172 17.01 -4.85 -10.46
C ARG A 172 16.32 -6.17 -10.77
N LEU A 173 15.04 -6.30 -10.41
CA LEU A 173 14.30 -7.56 -10.52
C LEU A 173 13.59 -7.73 -11.87
N LYS A 174 13.07 -6.64 -12.46
CA LYS A 174 12.33 -6.66 -13.71
C LYS A 174 13.07 -7.33 -14.89
N PRO A 175 14.40 -7.17 -15.06
CA PRO A 175 15.14 -7.87 -16.11
C PRO A 175 15.30 -9.40 -15.90
N ARG A 176 14.91 -9.90 -14.72
CA ARG A 176 15.10 -11.31 -14.32
C ARG A 176 13.78 -12.09 -14.27
N LEU A 177 12.66 -11.43 -14.52
CA LEU A 177 11.31 -12.00 -14.57
C LEU A 177 10.81 -12.12 -16.01
#